data_c68fd38a78aafad78071296f22a2753b
#
_entry.id   c68fd38a78aafad78071296f22a2753b
#
_cell.length_a   1.000
_cell.length_b   1.000
_cell.length_c   1.000
_cell.angle_alpha   90.00
_cell.angle_beta   90.00
_cell.angle_gamma   90.00
#
_symmetry.space_group_name_H-M   'P 1'
#
loop_
_entity.id
_entity.type
_entity.pdbx_description
1 polymer ?
#
loop_
_entity_poly.entity_id
_entity_poly.type
_entity_poly.pdbx_seq_one_letter_code
_entity_poly.pdbx_strand_id
1 'polypeptide(L)'
;MRFDQETKRVYVRQSWLNDLVICPERARFKLDKPEMSSGSDATIMGTALHYGIEQVLAGANPTTIADLALEHWEQLKLEPYKTTNLKPEESEGQIRGMAQAFVDNILPEVRLGGDIEWKFKFPLGLTVGEWDVWCEGTMDYVDPNGVIWDWKTSSRAYYAKEKQAQSIQATVYS
;
A
#
# COMPACT_ATOMS: atom_id res chain seq x y z
N MET A 1 -0.03 -1.81 15.06
CA MET A 1 -0.87 -2.58 16.00
C MET A 1 -1.69 -1.61 16.83
N ARG A 2 -2.96 -1.88 17.07
CA ARG A 2 -3.86 -1.02 17.86
C ARG A 2 -4.67 -1.89 18.83
N PHE A 3 -4.78 -1.45 20.08
CA PHE A 3 -5.53 -2.11 21.14
C PHE A 3 -6.84 -1.38 21.40
N ASP A 4 -7.94 -2.13 21.45
CA ASP A 4 -9.27 -1.66 21.83
C ASP A 4 -9.65 -2.28 23.18
N GLN A 5 -9.53 -1.50 24.22
CA GLN A 5 -9.75 -1.95 25.62
C GLN A 5 -11.21 -2.30 25.90
N GLU A 6 -12.16 -1.67 25.24
CA GLU A 6 -13.59 -1.89 25.47
C GLU A 6 -14.03 -3.25 24.91
N THR A 7 -13.58 -3.57 23.70
CA THR A 7 -13.94 -4.81 23.01
C THR A 7 -12.93 -5.94 23.23
N LYS A 8 -11.82 -5.69 23.92
CA LYS A 8 -10.70 -6.63 24.10
C LYS A 8 -10.19 -7.17 22.76
N ARG A 9 -10.04 -6.27 21.78
CA ARG A 9 -9.53 -6.61 20.46
C ARG A 9 -8.17 -5.98 20.22
N VAL A 10 -7.26 -6.74 19.62
CA VAL A 10 -6.02 -6.24 19.07
C VAL A 10 -6.08 -6.30 17.55
N TYR A 11 -5.88 -5.16 16.93
CA TYR A 11 -5.88 -5.04 15.47
C TYR A 11 -4.45 -5.04 14.96
N VAL A 12 -4.15 -5.97 14.07
CA VAL A 12 -2.87 -6.09 13.39
C VAL A 12 -3.03 -5.75 11.91
N ARG A 13 -2.06 -5.02 11.35
CA ARG A 13 -2.05 -4.73 9.91
C ARG A 13 -1.48 -5.91 9.14
N GLN A 14 -2.00 -6.17 7.95
CA GLN A 14 -1.50 -7.20 7.05
C GLN A 14 0.02 -7.07 6.78
N SER A 15 0.52 -5.84 6.59
CA SER A 15 1.96 -5.59 6.41
C SER A 15 2.80 -6.02 7.61
N TRP A 16 2.27 -5.88 8.84
CA TRP A 16 2.94 -6.35 10.04
C TRP A 16 2.95 -7.87 10.14
N LEU A 17 1.87 -8.55 9.75
CA LEU A 17 1.82 -10.02 9.66
C LEU A 17 2.87 -10.54 8.68
N ASN A 18 3.07 -9.87 7.56
CA ASN A 18 4.11 -10.22 6.60
C ASN A 18 5.52 -10.10 7.22
N ASP A 19 5.79 -9.02 7.97
CA ASP A 19 7.05 -8.87 8.70
C ASP A 19 7.24 -9.97 9.76
N LEU A 20 6.17 -10.34 10.48
CA LEU A 20 6.19 -11.38 11.51
C LEU A 20 6.56 -12.75 10.93
N VAL A 21 6.01 -13.11 9.78
CA VAL A 21 6.32 -14.39 9.11
C VAL A 21 7.75 -14.42 8.57
N ILE A 22 8.25 -13.30 8.04
CA ILE A 22 9.63 -13.20 7.56
C ILE A 22 10.62 -13.27 8.74
N CYS A 23 10.37 -12.51 9.80
CA CYS A 23 11.22 -12.45 10.97
C CYS A 23 10.45 -11.82 12.15
N PRO A 24 10.15 -12.58 13.22
CA PRO A 24 9.45 -12.07 14.41
C PRO A 24 10.15 -10.87 15.07
N GLU A 25 11.48 -10.87 15.10
CA GLU A 25 12.25 -9.75 15.64
C GLU A 25 12.10 -8.47 14.82
N ARG A 26 11.98 -8.59 13.49
CA ARG A 26 11.70 -7.46 12.61
C ARG A 26 10.32 -6.86 12.91
N ALA A 27 9.31 -7.71 13.09
CA ALA A 27 7.97 -7.27 13.44
C ALA A 27 7.94 -6.57 14.81
N ARG A 28 8.64 -7.14 15.82
CA ARG A 28 8.81 -6.54 17.14
C ARG A 28 9.52 -5.19 17.05
N PHE A 29 10.64 -5.14 16.34
CA PHE A 29 11.42 -3.91 16.19
C PHE A 29 10.61 -2.75 15.58
N LYS A 30 9.76 -3.03 14.58
CA LYS A 30 8.89 -2.01 13.99
C LYS A 30 7.80 -1.49 14.94
N LEU A 31 7.40 -2.28 15.94
CA LEU A 31 6.49 -1.84 17.00
C LEU A 31 7.20 -1.00 18.05
N ASP A 32 8.39 -1.43 18.45
CA ASP A 32 9.16 -0.77 19.51
C ASP A 32 9.77 0.56 19.03
N LYS A 33 10.10 0.67 17.74
CA LYS A 33 10.78 1.82 17.14
C LYS A 33 10.17 2.21 15.78
N PRO A 34 8.91 2.67 15.75
CA PRO A 34 8.23 3.02 14.52
C PRO A 34 8.94 4.13 13.73
N GLU A 35 9.63 5.03 14.42
CA GLU A 35 10.42 6.12 13.82
C GLU A 35 11.57 5.63 12.94
N MET A 36 12.07 4.42 13.20
CA MET A 36 13.14 3.82 12.40
C MET A 36 12.64 3.14 11.11
N SER A 37 11.32 3.00 10.97
CA SER A 37 10.68 2.50 9.74
C SER A 37 10.24 3.63 8.80
N SER A 38 10.86 4.81 8.92
CA SER A 38 10.62 5.96 8.02
C SER A 38 10.75 5.53 6.55
N GLY A 39 9.86 6.05 5.70
CA GLY A 39 9.84 5.76 4.28
C GLY A 39 11.16 6.09 3.57
N SER A 40 11.40 5.44 2.46
CA SER A 40 12.44 5.80 1.50
C SER A 40 11.83 6.57 0.34
N ASP A 41 12.67 7.18 -0.53
CA ASP A 41 12.18 7.85 -1.76
C ASP A 41 11.28 6.92 -2.58
N ALA A 42 11.62 5.63 -2.68
CA ALA A 42 10.78 4.64 -3.38
C ALA A 42 9.40 4.48 -2.72
N THR A 43 9.32 4.52 -1.38
CA THR A 43 8.05 4.45 -0.66
C THR A 43 7.23 5.71 -0.90
N ILE A 44 7.87 6.89 -0.86
CA ILE A 44 7.20 8.18 -1.07
C ILE A 44 6.72 8.33 -2.50
N MET A 45 7.54 7.92 -3.49
CA MET A 45 7.11 7.88 -4.90
C MET A 45 5.93 6.94 -5.11
N GLY A 46 5.95 5.76 -4.45
CA GLY A 46 4.82 4.83 -4.47
C GLY A 46 3.55 5.47 -3.91
N THR A 47 3.62 6.08 -2.73
CA THR A 47 2.49 6.78 -2.10
C THR A 47 1.97 7.91 -3.00
N ALA A 48 2.86 8.69 -3.58
CA ALA A 48 2.49 9.77 -4.48
C ALA A 48 1.77 9.26 -5.75
N LEU A 49 2.27 8.16 -6.33
CA LEU A 49 1.63 7.54 -7.50
C LEU A 49 0.25 6.97 -7.16
N HIS A 50 0.10 6.29 -6.01
CA HIS A 50 -1.19 5.80 -5.53
C HIS A 50 -2.19 6.94 -5.43
N TYR A 51 -1.81 8.08 -4.84
CA TYR A 51 -2.67 9.26 -4.77
C TYR A 51 -3.14 9.71 -6.17
N GLY A 52 -2.24 9.83 -7.15
CA GLY A 52 -2.60 10.19 -8.52
C GLY A 52 -3.58 9.20 -9.16
N ILE A 53 -3.38 7.89 -8.94
CA ILE A 53 -4.28 6.83 -9.40
C ILE A 53 -5.66 6.96 -8.74
N GLU A 54 -5.72 7.15 -7.43
CA GLU A 54 -6.97 7.33 -6.68
C GLU A 54 -7.80 8.49 -7.22
N GLN A 55 -7.15 9.64 -7.53
CA GLN A 55 -7.86 10.79 -8.11
C GLN A 55 -8.49 10.46 -9.47
N VAL A 56 -7.80 9.68 -10.31
CA VAL A 56 -8.34 9.26 -11.61
C VAL A 56 -9.46 8.24 -11.44
N LEU A 57 -9.35 7.29 -10.52
CA LEU A 57 -10.44 6.38 -10.18
C LEU A 57 -11.66 7.11 -9.61
N ALA A 58 -11.45 8.25 -8.95
CA ALA A 58 -12.49 9.16 -8.46
C ALA A 58 -13.07 10.08 -9.56
N GLY A 59 -12.58 9.98 -10.79
CA GLY A 59 -13.12 10.72 -11.96
C GLY A 59 -12.25 11.85 -12.51
N ALA A 60 -11.02 12.02 -12.04
CA ALA A 60 -10.07 12.96 -12.65
C ALA A 60 -9.63 12.45 -14.03
N ASN A 61 -9.09 13.35 -14.85
CA ASN A 61 -8.59 12.98 -16.18
C ASN A 61 -7.37 12.08 -16.08
N PRO A 62 -7.32 10.91 -16.74
CA PRO A 62 -6.17 10.01 -16.73
C PRO A 62 -4.83 10.66 -17.09
N THR A 63 -4.84 11.67 -17.94
CA THR A 63 -3.61 12.39 -18.33
C THR A 63 -2.99 13.20 -17.19
N THR A 64 -3.72 13.43 -16.09
CA THR A 64 -3.25 14.22 -14.94
C THR A 64 -2.60 13.40 -13.84
N ILE A 65 -2.55 12.05 -13.95
CA ILE A 65 -1.96 11.18 -12.91
C ILE A 65 -0.56 11.65 -12.52
N ALA A 66 0.29 11.89 -13.50
CA ALA A 66 1.68 12.25 -13.26
C ALA A 66 1.80 13.58 -12.51
N ASP A 67 1.03 14.58 -12.91
CA ASP A 67 1.09 15.91 -12.29
C ASP A 67 0.52 15.89 -10.87
N LEU A 68 -0.60 15.18 -10.64
CA LEU A 68 -1.16 14.97 -9.30
C LEU A 68 -0.20 14.20 -8.38
N ALA A 69 0.44 13.15 -8.91
CA ALA A 69 1.43 12.39 -8.17
C ALA A 69 2.66 13.26 -7.82
N LEU A 70 3.15 14.08 -8.73
CA LEU A 70 4.28 14.97 -8.49
C LEU A 70 3.96 16.05 -7.47
N GLU A 71 2.78 16.65 -7.54
CA GLU A 71 2.33 17.62 -6.54
C GLU A 71 2.29 16.99 -5.15
N HIS A 72 1.71 15.80 -5.04
CA HIS A 72 1.65 15.08 -3.76
C HIS A 72 3.05 14.64 -3.28
N TRP A 73 3.93 14.22 -4.19
CA TRP A 73 5.32 13.89 -3.86
C TRP A 73 6.09 15.07 -3.28
N GLU A 74 5.91 16.28 -3.82
CA GLU A 74 6.51 17.50 -3.24
C GLU A 74 6.00 17.77 -1.82
N GLN A 75 4.71 17.53 -1.56
CA GLN A 75 4.15 17.65 -0.20
C GLN A 75 4.75 16.62 0.75
N LEU A 76 4.88 15.36 0.34
CA LEU A 76 5.44 14.27 1.15
C LEU A 76 6.93 14.49 1.49
N LYS A 77 7.69 15.18 0.65
CA LYS A 77 9.11 15.52 0.94
C LYS A 77 9.28 16.50 2.09
N LEU A 78 8.22 17.17 2.52
CA LEU A 78 8.26 18.03 3.71
C LEU A 78 8.21 17.23 5.01
N GLU A 79 7.79 15.96 4.96
CA GLU A 79 7.77 15.07 6.12
C GLU A 79 9.17 14.46 6.38
N PRO A 80 9.54 14.19 7.64
CA PRO A 80 10.79 13.50 7.95
C PRO A 80 10.83 12.10 7.33
N TYR A 81 11.73 11.85 6.40
CA TYR A 81 11.94 10.55 5.80
C TYR A 81 13.41 10.30 5.45
N LYS A 82 13.72 9.06 5.13
CA LYS A 82 15.06 8.70 4.66
C LYS A 82 15.20 9.00 3.18
N THR A 83 16.02 10.00 2.86
CA THR A 83 16.42 10.22 1.47
C THR A 83 17.26 9.05 0.98
N THR A 84 17.04 8.64 -0.25
CA THR A 84 17.95 7.76 -0.99
C THR A 84 18.90 8.62 -1.83
N ASN A 85 19.79 7.99 -2.57
CA ASN A 85 20.72 8.69 -3.46
C ASN A 85 20.09 9.07 -4.82
N LEU A 86 18.78 8.99 -4.97
CA LEU A 86 18.08 9.37 -6.19
C LEU A 86 18.10 10.90 -6.34
N LYS A 87 18.40 11.36 -7.54
CA LYS A 87 18.27 12.76 -7.88
C LYS A 87 16.80 13.14 -8.11
N PRO A 88 16.39 14.37 -7.81
CA PRO A 88 15.01 14.81 -8.01
C PRO A 88 14.50 14.55 -9.44
N GLU A 89 15.34 14.83 -10.47
CA GLU A 89 14.96 14.62 -11.87
C GLU A 89 14.74 13.12 -12.18
N GLU A 90 15.53 12.22 -11.56
CA GLU A 90 15.37 10.78 -11.72
C GLU A 90 14.05 10.31 -11.08
N SER A 91 13.70 10.83 -9.91
CA SER A 91 12.44 10.54 -9.22
C SER A 91 11.23 11.03 -10.02
N GLU A 92 11.29 12.24 -10.55
CA GLU A 92 10.25 12.79 -11.43
C GLU A 92 10.05 11.94 -12.69
N GLY A 93 11.15 11.57 -13.37
CA GLY A 93 11.11 10.71 -14.53
C GLY A 93 10.50 9.33 -14.24
N GLN A 94 10.79 8.77 -13.07
CA GLN A 94 10.21 7.50 -12.63
C GLN A 94 8.70 7.62 -12.36
N ILE A 95 8.25 8.67 -11.67
CA ILE A 95 6.82 8.91 -11.41
C ILE A 95 6.07 9.07 -12.73
N ARG A 96 6.57 9.88 -13.67
CA ARG A 96 5.95 10.07 -14.99
C ARG A 96 5.90 8.76 -15.78
N GLY A 97 6.97 7.98 -15.78
CA GLY A 97 7.02 6.68 -16.46
C GLY A 97 6.05 5.67 -15.88
N MET A 98 5.95 5.58 -14.56
CA MET A 98 4.99 4.69 -13.88
C MET A 98 3.54 5.13 -14.11
N ALA A 99 3.26 6.43 -14.08
CA ALA A 99 1.94 6.99 -14.36
C ALA A 99 1.50 6.66 -15.80
N GLN A 100 2.38 6.85 -16.78
CA GLN A 100 2.10 6.51 -18.18
C GLN A 100 1.86 5.00 -18.34
N ALA A 101 2.71 4.16 -17.73
CA ALA A 101 2.54 2.71 -17.78
C ALA A 101 1.21 2.25 -17.17
N PHE A 102 0.74 2.90 -16.11
CA PHE A 102 -0.58 2.63 -15.53
C PHE A 102 -1.70 2.99 -16.51
N VAL A 103 -1.65 4.17 -17.12
CA VAL A 103 -2.67 4.63 -18.09
C VAL A 103 -2.73 3.71 -19.31
N ASP A 104 -1.57 3.30 -19.83
CA ASP A 104 -1.51 2.52 -21.08
C ASP A 104 -1.85 1.05 -20.89
N ASN A 105 -1.48 0.45 -19.73
CA ASN A 105 -1.51 -1.00 -19.60
C ASN A 105 -2.46 -1.51 -18.51
N ILE A 106 -2.79 -0.69 -17.52
CA ILE A 106 -3.58 -1.14 -16.36
C ILE A 106 -4.98 -0.54 -16.39
N LEU A 107 -5.08 0.78 -16.51
CA LEU A 107 -6.36 1.48 -16.48
C LEU A 107 -7.40 0.94 -17.48
N PRO A 108 -7.05 0.48 -18.71
CA PRO A 108 -8.01 -0.12 -19.63
C PRO A 108 -8.67 -1.40 -19.12
N GLU A 109 -8.02 -2.11 -18.20
CA GLU A 109 -8.53 -3.35 -17.58
C GLU A 109 -9.35 -3.08 -16.32
N VAL A 110 -9.25 -1.88 -15.73
CA VAL A 110 -9.92 -1.50 -14.49
C VAL A 110 -11.35 -1.06 -14.77
N ARG A 111 -12.32 -1.68 -14.11
CA ARG A 111 -13.70 -1.20 -14.15
C ARG A 111 -13.90 -0.07 -13.15
N LEU A 112 -14.26 1.10 -13.66
CA LEU A 112 -14.51 2.28 -12.83
C LEU A 112 -15.83 2.18 -12.06
N GLY A 113 -15.97 2.97 -10.98
CA GLY A 113 -17.17 3.05 -10.16
C GLY A 113 -17.17 2.11 -8.96
N GLY A 114 -16.03 1.56 -8.60
CA GLY A 114 -15.83 0.76 -7.39
C GLY A 114 -15.39 1.58 -6.18
N ASP A 115 -14.98 0.89 -5.13
CA ASP A 115 -14.56 1.47 -3.86
C ASP A 115 -13.05 1.72 -3.85
N ILE A 116 -12.65 2.97 -3.63
CA ILE A 116 -11.26 3.41 -3.50
C ILE A 116 -10.88 3.35 -2.02
N GLU A 117 -9.65 2.87 -1.71
CA GLU A 117 -9.13 2.77 -0.34
C GLU A 117 -10.11 2.02 0.59
N TRP A 118 -10.62 0.87 0.12
CA TRP A 118 -11.62 0.10 0.85
C TRP A 118 -11.03 -0.52 2.11
N LYS A 119 -11.56 -0.13 3.28
CA LYS A 119 -11.08 -0.57 4.60
C LYS A 119 -11.79 -1.84 5.04
N PHE A 120 -11.02 -2.82 5.46
CA PHE A 120 -11.54 -4.07 5.98
C PHE A 120 -11.06 -4.37 7.40
N LYS A 121 -11.87 -5.18 8.11
CA LYS A 121 -11.51 -5.76 9.42
C LYS A 121 -12.18 -7.12 9.54
N PHE A 122 -11.43 -8.13 9.94
CA PHE A 122 -11.98 -9.45 10.23
C PHE A 122 -11.21 -10.16 11.36
N PRO A 123 -11.88 -11.07 12.11
CA PRO A 123 -11.23 -11.85 13.16
C PRO A 123 -10.28 -12.89 12.55
N LEU A 124 -9.11 -13.07 13.14
CA LEU A 124 -8.17 -14.14 12.74
C LEU A 124 -8.49 -15.49 13.40
N GLY A 125 -9.49 -15.57 14.26
CA GLY A 125 -9.80 -16.77 15.02
C GLY A 125 -8.73 -17.10 16.07
N LEU A 126 -7.95 -16.12 16.48
CA LEU A 126 -6.88 -16.27 17.48
C LEU A 126 -7.19 -15.40 18.70
N THR A 127 -6.90 -15.94 19.89
CA THR A 127 -7.00 -15.22 21.16
C THR A 127 -5.65 -15.29 21.88
N VAL A 128 -5.15 -14.16 22.35
CA VAL A 128 -3.90 -14.06 23.12
C VAL A 128 -4.21 -13.43 24.49
N GLY A 129 -4.17 -14.25 25.54
CA GLY A 129 -4.67 -13.84 26.87
C GLY A 129 -6.16 -13.54 26.80
N GLU A 130 -6.54 -12.30 27.12
CA GLU A 130 -7.95 -11.81 27.03
C GLU A 130 -8.27 -11.08 25.71
N TRP A 131 -7.36 -11.12 24.72
CA TRP A 131 -7.46 -10.32 23.51
C TRP A 131 -7.77 -11.16 22.29
N ASP A 132 -8.84 -10.84 21.59
CA ASP A 132 -9.13 -11.39 20.27
C ASP A 132 -8.31 -10.66 19.20
N VAL A 133 -7.65 -11.43 18.32
CA VAL A 133 -6.77 -10.89 17.27
C VAL A 133 -7.57 -10.68 15.99
N TRP A 134 -7.54 -9.45 15.51
CA TRP A 134 -8.20 -9.01 14.27
C TRP A 134 -7.19 -8.52 13.25
N CYS A 135 -7.40 -8.84 11.99
CA CYS A 135 -6.67 -8.22 10.89
C CYS A 135 -7.42 -6.98 10.41
N GLU A 136 -6.68 -5.89 10.17
CA GLU A 136 -7.21 -4.71 9.51
C GLU A 136 -6.28 -4.28 8.37
N GLY A 137 -6.84 -3.68 7.34
CA GLY A 137 -6.09 -3.19 6.20
C GLY A 137 -6.93 -2.32 5.28
N THR A 138 -6.31 -1.92 4.20
CA THR A 138 -6.94 -1.16 3.14
C THR A 138 -6.58 -1.81 1.81
N MET A 139 -7.53 -1.98 0.93
CA MET A 139 -7.35 -2.39 -0.45
C MET A 139 -7.35 -1.14 -1.30
N ASP A 140 -6.40 -1.01 -2.22
CA ASP A 140 -6.25 0.21 -3.01
C ASP A 140 -7.51 0.49 -3.84
N TYR A 141 -8.09 -0.56 -4.44
CA TYR A 141 -9.34 -0.45 -5.17
C TYR A 141 -10.08 -1.80 -5.23
N VAL A 142 -11.40 -1.76 -5.07
CA VAL A 142 -12.29 -2.91 -5.29
C VAL A 142 -13.26 -2.52 -6.39
N ASP A 143 -13.19 -3.17 -7.54
CA ASP A 143 -14.04 -2.82 -8.68
C ASP A 143 -15.50 -3.27 -8.48
N PRO A 144 -16.46 -2.80 -9.30
CA PRO A 144 -17.87 -3.16 -9.17
C PRO A 144 -18.19 -4.68 -9.29
N ASN A 145 -17.26 -5.49 -9.78
CA ASN A 145 -17.40 -6.94 -9.82
C ASN A 145 -16.76 -7.65 -8.62
N GLY A 146 -16.20 -6.91 -7.66
CA GLY A 146 -15.49 -7.43 -6.51
C GLY A 146 -14.05 -7.85 -6.81
N VAL A 147 -13.47 -7.46 -7.95
CA VAL A 147 -12.05 -7.68 -8.23
C VAL A 147 -11.24 -6.68 -7.44
N ILE A 148 -10.27 -7.21 -6.68
CA ILE A 148 -9.39 -6.40 -5.84
C ILE A 148 -8.13 -6.04 -6.65
N TRP A 149 -7.84 -4.76 -6.69
CA TRP A 149 -6.64 -4.20 -7.30
C TRP A 149 -5.73 -3.65 -6.21
N ASP A 150 -4.45 -4.01 -6.28
CA ASP A 150 -3.42 -3.57 -5.36
C ASP A 150 -2.20 -3.12 -6.18
N TRP A 151 -1.95 -1.83 -6.18
CA TRP A 151 -0.93 -1.21 -7.00
C TRP A 151 0.43 -1.35 -6.33
N LYS A 152 1.41 -1.90 -7.04
CA LYS A 152 2.76 -2.05 -6.51
C LYS A 152 3.78 -1.41 -7.44
N THR A 153 4.48 -0.41 -6.91
CA THR A 153 5.64 0.17 -7.56
C THR A 153 6.87 -0.67 -7.24
N SER A 154 7.64 -1.05 -8.24
CA SER A 154 8.84 -1.86 -8.04
C SER A 154 9.85 -1.61 -9.16
N SER A 155 11.13 -1.59 -8.80
CA SER A 155 12.24 -1.57 -9.76
C SER A 155 12.47 -2.93 -10.43
N ARG A 156 11.78 -3.99 -9.99
CA ARG A 156 11.92 -5.35 -10.54
C ARG A 156 10.54 -5.88 -10.90
N ALA A 157 10.47 -6.60 -12.03
CA ALA A 157 9.26 -7.32 -12.40
C ALA A 157 8.90 -8.37 -11.34
N TYR A 158 7.60 -8.48 -11.05
CA TYR A 158 7.07 -9.54 -10.21
C TYR A 158 6.74 -10.77 -11.05
N TYR A 159 7.14 -11.94 -10.58
CA TYR A 159 6.69 -13.20 -11.14
C TYR A 159 5.41 -13.64 -10.45
N ALA A 160 4.31 -13.69 -11.19
CA ALA A 160 2.97 -13.96 -10.64
C ALA A 160 2.91 -15.25 -9.81
N LYS A 161 3.56 -16.32 -10.26
CA LYS A 161 3.59 -17.61 -9.53
C LYS A 161 4.28 -17.52 -8.16
N GLU A 162 5.38 -16.77 -8.05
CA GLU A 162 6.08 -16.58 -6.78
C GLU A 162 5.25 -15.74 -5.81
N LYS A 163 4.61 -14.70 -6.31
CA LYS A 163 3.74 -13.84 -5.50
C LYS A 163 2.49 -14.59 -5.03
N GLN A 164 1.86 -15.36 -5.87
CA GLN A 164 0.70 -16.17 -5.50
C GLN A 164 1.01 -17.16 -4.38
N ALA A 165 2.21 -17.77 -4.37
CA ALA A 165 2.62 -18.74 -3.36
C ALA A 165 3.07 -18.10 -2.03
N GLN A 166 3.52 -16.84 -2.04
CA GLN A 166 4.21 -16.22 -0.89
C GLN A 166 3.51 -14.98 -0.34
N SER A 167 2.49 -14.46 -1.01
CA SER A 167 1.84 -13.21 -0.62
C SER A 167 0.77 -13.46 0.43
N ILE A 168 1.08 -13.12 1.69
CA ILE A 168 0.08 -13.04 2.76
C ILE A 168 -1.03 -12.06 2.39
N GLN A 169 -0.72 -10.99 1.67
CA GLN A 169 -1.70 -10.01 1.20
C GLN A 169 -2.76 -10.64 0.30
N ALA A 170 -2.34 -11.44 -0.69
CA ALA A 170 -3.28 -12.17 -1.55
C ALA A 170 -4.16 -13.15 -0.75
N THR A 171 -3.59 -13.82 0.26
CA THR A 171 -4.34 -14.74 1.14
C THR A 171 -5.33 -13.98 2.04
N VAL A 172 -4.97 -12.78 2.50
CA VAL A 172 -5.84 -11.95 3.35
C VAL A 172 -7.02 -11.40 2.54
N TYR A 173 -6.85 -11.18 1.23
CA TYR A 173 -7.86 -10.61 0.35
C TYR A 173 -8.78 -11.68 -0.29
N SER A 174 -8.43 -12.96 -0.20
CA SER A 174 -9.24 -14.07 -0.72
C SER A 174 -10.26 -14.57 0.29
#